data_404cc9f75bb81e7067b8f87d2622073d
#
_entry.id   404cc9f75bb81e7067b8f87d2622073d
#
_cell.length_a   1.000
_cell.length_b   1.000
_cell.length_c   1.000
_cell.angle_alpha   90.00
_cell.angle_beta   90.00
_cell.angle_gamma   90.00
#
_symmetry.space_group_name_H-M   'P 1'
#
loop_
_entity.id
_entity.type
_entity.pdbx_description
1 polymer ?
#
loop_
_entity_poly.entity_id
_entity_poly.type
_entity_poly.pdbx_seq_one_letter_code
_entity_poly.pdbx_strand_id
1 'polypeptide(L)'
;MIKGVDISTVLELERLKTKYYDNGVQNDLIDILSSNGVNSVRLRLWNSPFDIDGVAYGGGSDDLVTVIEIAKRCRRAGMSFLLDFHYSDFWADTGKQVKPKAWKNYELPRLCEAVKRYTVSVLEYLTAAGVCPDYIQ
;
A
#
# COMPACT_ATOMS: atom_id res chain seq x y z
N MET A 1 -13.17 -15.77 10.34
CA MET A 1 -13.20 -15.64 8.85
C MET A 1 -12.63 -14.28 8.47
N ILE A 2 -11.71 -14.22 7.50
CA ILE A 2 -11.18 -12.94 6.97
C ILE A 2 -12.23 -12.35 6.02
N LYS A 3 -12.59 -11.09 6.27
CA LYS A 3 -13.38 -10.25 5.36
C LYS A 3 -12.50 -9.07 4.97
N GLY A 4 -11.90 -9.14 3.78
CA GLY A 4 -10.87 -8.20 3.33
C GLY A 4 -11.30 -7.33 2.16
N VAL A 5 -10.73 -6.14 2.09
CA VAL A 5 -10.88 -5.18 0.98
C VAL A 5 -9.54 -4.54 0.63
N ASP A 6 -9.35 -4.13 -0.63
CA ASP A 6 -8.22 -3.28 -1.02
C ASP A 6 -8.62 -1.81 -0.89
N ILE A 7 -7.88 -1.05 -0.09
CA ILE A 7 -8.10 0.39 0.13
C ILE A 7 -6.86 1.23 -0.17
N SER A 8 -5.95 0.73 -0.98
CA SER A 8 -4.67 1.40 -1.29
C SER A 8 -4.84 2.84 -1.80
N THR A 9 -5.95 3.14 -2.46
CA THR A 9 -6.24 4.48 -3.01
C THR A 9 -6.91 5.46 -2.03
N VAL A 10 -7.19 5.04 -0.78
CA VAL A 10 -8.00 5.84 0.14
C VAL A 10 -7.45 7.25 0.38
N LEU A 11 -6.13 7.40 0.59
CA LEU A 11 -5.55 8.72 0.84
C LEU A 11 -5.62 9.65 -0.38
N GLU A 12 -5.49 9.10 -1.60
CA GLU A 12 -5.66 9.87 -2.84
C GLU A 12 -7.10 10.38 -2.96
N LEU A 13 -8.09 9.52 -2.71
CA LEU A 13 -9.50 9.90 -2.72
C LEU A 13 -9.84 10.94 -1.64
N GLU A 14 -9.26 10.81 -0.45
CA GLU A 14 -9.44 11.81 0.62
C GLU A 14 -8.82 13.17 0.26
N ARG A 15 -7.66 13.20 -0.39
CA ARG A 15 -7.07 14.45 -0.93
C ARG A 15 -7.99 15.11 -1.97
N LEU A 16 -8.74 14.32 -2.73
CA LEU A 16 -9.78 14.77 -3.65
C LEU A 16 -11.10 15.13 -2.94
N LYS A 17 -11.10 15.13 -1.58
CA LYS A 17 -12.25 15.44 -0.73
C LYS A 17 -13.45 14.51 -0.93
N THR A 18 -13.20 13.26 -1.32
CA THR A 18 -14.24 12.21 -1.34
C THR A 18 -14.79 12.01 0.08
N LYS A 19 -16.09 11.89 0.18
CA LYS A 19 -16.80 11.66 1.45
C LYS A 19 -17.46 10.31 1.44
N TYR A 20 -17.40 9.63 2.56
CA TYR A 20 -17.99 8.31 2.75
C TYR A 20 -19.15 8.39 3.74
N TYR A 21 -20.19 7.59 3.53
CA TYR A 21 -21.42 7.60 4.31
C TYR A 21 -21.82 6.17 4.64
N ASP A 22 -22.31 5.98 5.86
CA ASP A 22 -23.01 4.77 6.28
C ASP A 22 -24.36 5.18 6.89
N ASN A 23 -25.45 4.58 6.41
CA ASN A 23 -26.82 4.92 6.83
C ASN A 23 -27.12 6.44 6.82
N GLY A 24 -26.57 7.18 5.85
CA GLY A 24 -26.72 8.62 5.71
C GLY A 24 -25.83 9.47 6.62
N VAL A 25 -25.01 8.86 7.47
CA VAL A 25 -24.05 9.55 8.35
C VAL A 25 -22.66 9.53 7.72
N GLN A 26 -22.06 10.72 7.56
CA GLN A 26 -20.68 10.82 7.07
C GLN A 26 -19.70 10.33 8.15
N ASN A 27 -18.77 9.45 7.76
CA ASN A 27 -17.70 8.98 8.65
C ASN A 27 -16.44 8.65 7.86
N ASP A 28 -15.35 8.33 8.57
CA ASP A 28 -14.13 7.79 8.01
C ASP A 28 -14.38 6.43 7.33
N LEU A 29 -13.76 6.20 6.14
CA LEU A 29 -13.97 4.95 5.41
C LEU A 29 -13.54 3.73 6.22
N ILE A 30 -12.41 3.81 6.94
CA ILE A 30 -11.88 2.67 7.70
C ILE A 30 -12.82 2.34 8.87
N ASP A 31 -13.37 3.36 9.53
CA ASP A 31 -14.35 3.16 10.60
C ASP A 31 -15.66 2.56 10.06
N ILE A 32 -16.15 3.03 8.90
CA ILE A 32 -17.31 2.44 8.22
C ILE A 32 -17.06 0.97 7.91
N LEU A 33 -15.91 0.64 7.30
CA LEU A 33 -15.57 -0.73 6.95
C LEU A 33 -15.50 -1.64 8.18
N SER A 34 -14.82 -1.18 9.24
CA SER A 34 -14.71 -1.91 10.50
C SER A 34 -16.06 -2.18 11.14
N SER A 35 -16.90 -1.15 11.23
CA SER A 35 -18.26 -1.26 11.80
C SER A 35 -19.16 -2.22 11.01
N ASN A 36 -18.90 -2.38 9.70
CA ASN A 36 -19.61 -3.31 8.84
C ASN A 36 -18.92 -4.69 8.73
N GLY A 37 -17.98 -4.99 9.64
CA GLY A 37 -17.40 -6.30 9.83
C GLY A 37 -16.23 -6.63 8.90
N VAL A 38 -15.66 -5.66 8.19
CA VAL A 38 -14.37 -5.79 7.51
C VAL A 38 -13.28 -5.82 8.58
N ASN A 39 -12.41 -6.83 8.52
CA ASN A 39 -11.37 -7.06 9.53
C ASN A 39 -9.97 -7.21 8.95
N SER A 40 -9.82 -7.04 7.64
CA SER A 40 -8.53 -7.11 6.96
C SER A 40 -8.52 -6.19 5.74
N VAL A 41 -7.37 -5.58 5.48
CA VAL A 41 -7.17 -4.75 4.28
C VAL A 41 -5.97 -5.25 3.48
N ARG A 42 -6.00 -5.05 2.18
CA ARG A 42 -4.85 -5.19 1.29
C ARG A 42 -4.32 -3.80 0.97
N LEU A 43 -3.00 -3.62 1.10
CA LEU A 43 -2.30 -2.39 0.76
C LEU A 43 -1.19 -2.71 -0.24
N ARG A 44 -1.27 -2.12 -1.43
CA ARG A 44 -0.23 -2.22 -2.45
C ARG A 44 0.96 -1.37 -2.05
N LEU A 45 2.16 -1.82 -2.44
CA LEU A 45 3.38 -1.06 -2.27
C LEU A 45 4.14 -1.00 -3.59
N TRP A 46 4.41 0.22 -4.05
CA TRP A 46 5.24 0.54 -5.20
C TRP A 46 6.60 1.08 -4.75
N ASN A 47 7.63 0.90 -5.58
CA ASN A 47 8.98 1.28 -5.21
C ASN A 47 9.17 2.80 -5.18
N SER A 48 8.84 3.49 -6.27
CA SER A 48 8.92 4.96 -6.39
C SER A 48 7.87 5.45 -7.38
N PRO A 49 6.61 5.67 -6.93
CA PRO A 49 5.46 5.97 -7.78
C PRO A 49 5.39 7.42 -8.24
N PHE A 50 6.54 8.02 -8.55
CA PHE A 50 6.64 9.42 -8.97
C PHE A 50 7.45 9.54 -10.25
N ASP A 51 7.13 10.53 -11.08
CA ASP A 51 7.95 10.90 -12.25
C ASP A 51 9.22 11.66 -11.85
N ILE A 52 9.94 12.19 -12.86
CA ILE A 52 11.19 12.94 -12.66
C ILE A 52 10.95 14.28 -11.93
N ASP A 53 9.77 14.85 -12.06
CA ASP A 53 9.37 16.11 -11.45
C ASP A 53 8.71 15.90 -10.07
N GLY A 54 8.65 14.66 -9.60
CA GLY A 54 8.05 14.29 -8.32
C GLY A 54 6.53 14.21 -8.35
N VAL A 55 5.92 14.21 -9.54
CA VAL A 55 4.46 14.05 -9.70
C VAL A 55 4.09 12.58 -9.60
N ALA A 56 3.10 12.28 -8.75
CA ALA A 56 2.64 10.93 -8.54
C ALA A 56 1.95 10.35 -9.78
N TYR A 57 2.18 9.06 -10.06
CA TYR A 57 1.54 8.37 -11.20
C TYR A 57 0.04 8.14 -11.01
N GLY A 58 -0.49 8.35 -9.80
CA GLY A 58 -1.90 8.08 -9.48
C GLY A 58 -2.17 6.60 -9.19
N GLY A 59 -3.43 6.28 -8.97
CA GLY A 59 -3.85 4.93 -8.57
C GLY A 59 -3.52 4.59 -7.11
N GLY A 60 -3.37 5.62 -6.24
CA GLY A 60 -3.08 5.52 -4.82
C GLY A 60 -1.74 6.12 -4.42
N SER A 61 -0.79 6.29 -5.36
CA SER A 61 0.59 6.72 -5.04
C SER A 61 1.20 5.86 -3.93
N ASP A 62 1.06 4.55 -4.06
CA ASP A 62 1.22 3.52 -3.03
C ASP A 62 2.70 3.36 -2.60
N ASP A 63 3.33 4.45 -2.16
CA ASP A 63 4.67 4.46 -1.57
C ASP A 63 4.64 4.00 -0.09
N LEU A 64 5.82 3.81 0.49
CA LEU A 64 5.94 3.34 1.87
C LEU A 64 5.30 4.30 2.89
N VAL A 65 5.35 5.61 2.64
CA VAL A 65 4.75 6.62 3.54
C VAL A 65 3.23 6.49 3.55
N THR A 66 2.63 6.37 2.36
CA THR A 66 1.20 6.13 2.18
C THR A 66 0.76 4.83 2.86
N VAL A 67 1.50 3.73 2.65
CA VAL A 67 1.21 2.44 3.29
C VAL A 67 1.27 2.54 4.82
N ILE A 68 2.29 3.18 5.39
CA ILE A 68 2.42 3.35 6.85
C ILE A 68 1.24 4.13 7.42
N GLU A 69 0.82 5.20 6.75
CA GLU A 69 -0.31 6.02 7.21
C GLU A 69 -1.62 5.22 7.24
N ILE A 70 -1.95 4.52 6.15
CA ILE A 70 -3.15 3.69 6.08
C ILE A 70 -3.08 2.55 7.10
N ALA A 71 -1.94 1.84 7.18
CA ALA A 71 -1.74 0.74 8.11
C ALA A 71 -1.93 1.16 9.58
N LYS A 72 -1.44 2.35 9.98
CA LYS A 72 -1.67 2.90 11.32
C LYS A 72 -3.17 3.12 11.61
N ARG A 73 -3.92 3.62 10.63
CA ARG A 73 -5.38 3.80 10.77
C ARG A 73 -6.08 2.45 10.88
N CYS A 74 -5.72 1.48 10.05
CA CYS A 74 -6.29 0.12 10.11
C CYS A 74 -5.99 -0.57 11.44
N ARG A 75 -4.77 -0.44 11.98
CA ARG A 75 -4.41 -0.99 13.29
C ARG A 75 -5.24 -0.37 14.42
N ARG A 76 -5.47 0.95 14.40
CA ARG A 76 -6.37 1.60 15.38
C ARG A 76 -7.80 1.09 15.29
N ALA A 77 -8.28 0.73 14.11
CA ALA A 77 -9.60 0.13 13.87
C ALA A 77 -9.63 -1.40 14.15
N GLY A 78 -8.55 -1.99 14.64
CA GLY A 78 -8.47 -3.42 14.96
C GLY A 78 -8.36 -4.35 13.75
N MET A 79 -8.00 -3.82 12.58
CA MET A 79 -7.86 -4.60 11.34
C MET A 79 -6.45 -5.17 11.17
N SER A 80 -6.36 -6.37 10.61
CA SER A 80 -5.12 -6.91 10.01
C SER A 80 -4.87 -6.29 8.63
N PHE A 81 -3.62 -6.38 8.13
CA PHE A 81 -3.36 -6.01 6.75
C PHE A 81 -2.38 -6.94 6.03
N LEU A 82 -2.62 -7.10 4.73
CA LEU A 82 -1.78 -7.77 3.78
C LEU A 82 -1.00 -6.69 3.00
N LEU A 83 0.32 -6.79 3.02
CA LEU A 83 1.20 -5.94 2.20
C LEU A 83 1.45 -6.64 0.86
N ASP A 84 1.13 -5.95 -0.23
CA ASP A 84 1.32 -6.44 -1.58
C ASP A 84 2.47 -5.71 -2.29
N PHE A 85 3.61 -6.39 -2.39
CA PHE A 85 4.79 -5.89 -3.09
C PHE A 85 4.63 -6.02 -4.61
N HIS A 86 4.49 -4.92 -5.32
CA HIS A 86 4.49 -4.94 -6.78
C HIS A 86 5.89 -5.02 -7.41
N TYR A 87 6.95 -4.66 -6.68
CA TYR A 87 8.31 -4.54 -7.20
C TYR A 87 8.39 -3.75 -8.52
N SER A 88 7.57 -2.72 -8.61
CA SER A 88 7.41 -1.80 -9.72
C SER A 88 7.19 -0.38 -9.17
N ASP A 89 7.24 0.64 -10.03
CA ASP A 89 6.92 2.02 -9.68
C ASP A 89 5.43 2.34 -9.88
N PHE A 90 4.68 1.41 -10.43
CA PHE A 90 3.25 1.54 -10.73
C PHE A 90 2.59 0.15 -10.78
N TRP A 91 1.33 0.12 -11.19
CA TRP A 91 0.54 -1.10 -11.28
C TRP A 91 1.28 -2.22 -12.02
N ALA A 92 1.37 -3.38 -11.38
CA ALA A 92 1.90 -4.61 -11.93
C ALA A 92 0.85 -5.73 -11.84
N ASP A 93 0.77 -6.55 -12.89
CA ASP A 93 -0.07 -7.72 -12.98
C ASP A 93 0.64 -8.84 -13.74
N THR A 94 -0.01 -9.98 -13.93
CA THR A 94 0.57 -11.12 -14.62
C THR A 94 0.98 -10.85 -16.08
N GLY A 95 0.36 -9.87 -16.71
CA GLY A 95 0.67 -9.44 -18.10
C GLY A 95 1.64 -8.26 -18.18
N LYS A 96 1.92 -7.60 -17.05
CA LYS A 96 2.74 -6.39 -17.02
C LYS A 96 3.60 -6.34 -15.77
N GLN A 97 4.84 -6.79 -15.91
CA GLN A 97 5.85 -6.82 -14.85
C GLN A 97 7.03 -5.92 -15.26
N VAL A 98 6.99 -4.64 -14.86
CA VAL A 98 8.03 -3.67 -15.21
C VAL A 98 8.91 -3.39 -14.00
N LYS A 99 10.23 -3.61 -14.15
CA LYS A 99 11.20 -3.27 -13.10
C LYS A 99 11.10 -1.79 -12.72
N PRO A 100 11.27 -1.43 -11.44
CA PRO A 100 11.41 -0.04 -11.02
C PRO A 100 12.48 0.68 -11.85
N LYS A 101 12.26 1.96 -12.14
CA LYS A 101 13.23 2.77 -12.91
C LYS A 101 14.64 2.74 -12.30
N ALA A 102 14.75 2.68 -10.98
CA ALA A 102 16.02 2.57 -10.27
C ALA A 102 16.75 1.24 -10.54
N TRP A 103 16.03 0.19 -10.98
CA TRP A 103 16.58 -1.15 -11.25
C TRP A 103 16.58 -1.51 -12.74
N LYS A 104 16.21 -0.58 -13.62
CA LYS A 104 16.01 -0.82 -15.05
C LYS A 104 17.18 -1.57 -15.70
N ASN A 105 18.42 -1.18 -15.37
CA ASN A 105 19.63 -1.71 -15.95
C ASN A 105 20.30 -2.82 -15.10
N TYR A 106 19.59 -3.36 -14.08
CA TYR A 106 20.16 -4.41 -13.25
C TYR A 106 19.99 -5.77 -13.92
N GLU A 107 21.13 -6.47 -14.04
CA GLU A 107 21.19 -7.87 -14.39
C GLU A 107 20.76 -8.75 -13.22
N LEU A 108 20.44 -10.01 -13.47
CA LEU A 108 19.78 -10.90 -12.51
C LEU A 108 20.44 -10.94 -11.12
N PRO A 109 21.77 -11.10 -10.96
CA PRO A 109 22.36 -11.16 -9.62
C PRO A 109 22.15 -9.87 -8.82
N ARG A 110 22.35 -8.72 -9.47
CA ARG A 110 22.14 -7.40 -8.85
C ARG A 110 20.67 -7.11 -8.59
N LEU A 111 19.78 -7.58 -9.45
CA LEU A 111 18.34 -7.43 -9.27
C LEU A 111 17.87 -8.24 -8.06
N CYS A 112 18.29 -9.49 -7.89
CA CYS A 112 17.96 -10.30 -6.73
C CYS A 112 18.38 -9.61 -5.41
N GLU A 113 19.60 -9.05 -5.39
CA GLU A 113 20.08 -8.32 -4.21
C GLU A 113 19.27 -7.02 -3.96
N ALA A 114 18.87 -6.32 -5.01
CA ALA A 114 18.04 -5.11 -4.89
C ALA A 114 16.65 -5.45 -4.33
N VAL A 115 16.00 -6.49 -4.84
CA VAL A 115 14.70 -6.99 -4.33
C VAL A 115 14.83 -7.37 -2.86
N LYS A 116 15.84 -8.18 -2.50
CA LYS A 116 16.08 -8.58 -1.10
C LYS A 116 16.24 -7.38 -0.18
N ARG A 117 17.13 -6.44 -0.53
CA ARG A 117 17.38 -5.25 0.30
C ARG A 117 16.14 -4.39 0.44
N TYR A 118 15.43 -4.16 -0.65
CA TYR A 118 14.18 -3.39 -0.62
C TYR A 118 13.14 -4.03 0.31
N THR A 119 12.91 -5.34 0.17
CA THR A 119 11.95 -6.07 1.02
C THR A 119 12.33 -5.96 2.50
N VAL A 120 13.60 -6.21 2.83
CA VAL A 120 14.09 -6.11 4.23
C VAL A 120 13.89 -4.70 4.76
N SER A 121 14.34 -3.67 4.02
CA SER A 121 14.21 -2.27 4.45
C SER A 121 12.75 -1.86 4.66
N VAL A 122 11.85 -2.24 3.77
CA VAL A 122 10.41 -1.96 3.92
C VAL A 122 9.87 -2.58 5.20
N LEU A 123 10.17 -3.85 5.48
CA LEU A 123 9.70 -4.54 6.68
C LEU A 123 10.30 -3.93 7.96
N GLU A 124 11.56 -3.52 7.93
CA GLU A 124 12.22 -2.79 9.03
C GLU A 124 11.51 -1.45 9.31
N TYR A 125 11.23 -0.66 8.27
CA TYR A 125 10.51 0.61 8.42
C TYR A 125 9.09 0.43 8.95
N LEU A 126 8.35 -0.56 8.45
CA LEU A 126 7.01 -0.88 8.93
C LEU A 126 7.04 -1.32 10.40
N THR A 127 8.01 -2.16 10.77
CA THR A 127 8.20 -2.62 12.16
C THR A 127 8.55 -1.44 13.08
N ALA A 128 9.48 -0.58 12.68
CA ALA A 128 9.86 0.61 13.43
C ALA A 128 8.69 1.61 13.58
N ALA A 129 7.79 1.66 12.58
CA ALA A 129 6.56 2.46 12.65
C ALA A 129 5.45 1.82 13.50
N GLY A 130 5.65 0.61 14.03
CA GLY A 130 4.67 -0.14 14.83
C GLY A 130 3.54 -0.78 14.01
N VAL A 131 3.76 -1.02 12.72
CA VAL A 131 2.74 -1.54 11.79
C VAL A 131 3.28 -2.71 10.95
N CYS A 132 3.78 -3.75 11.61
CA CYS A 132 4.20 -4.96 10.91
C CYS A 132 3.00 -5.61 10.18
N PRO A 133 3.12 -6.00 8.88
CA PRO A 133 2.03 -6.68 8.17
C PRO A 133 1.76 -8.07 8.74
N ASP A 134 0.49 -8.51 8.69
CA ASP A 134 0.10 -9.86 9.08
C ASP A 134 0.34 -10.86 7.95
N TYR A 135 0.26 -10.38 6.71
CA TYR A 135 0.43 -11.18 5.49
C TYR A 135 1.24 -10.39 4.47
N ILE A 136 1.94 -11.11 3.60
CA ILE A 136 2.74 -10.58 2.47
C ILE A 136 2.33 -11.30 1.21
N GLN A 137 2.15 -10.53 0.13
CA GLN A 137 1.94 -11.01 -1.23
C GLN A 137 3.08 -10.56 -2.13
#